data_12b97a27525fa49cf7dc817b4cc32db0
#
_entry.id   12b97a27525fa49cf7dc817b4cc32db0
#
_cell.length_a   1.000
_cell.length_b   1.000
_cell.length_c   1.000
_cell.angle_alpha   90.00
_cell.angle_beta   90.00
_cell.angle_gamma   90.00
#
_symmetry.space_group_name_H-M   'P 1'
#
loop_
_entity.id
_entity.type
_entity.pdbx_description
1 polymer ?
#
loop_
_entity_poly.entity_id
_entity_poly.type
_entity_poly.pdbx_seq_one_letter_code
_entity_poly.pdbx_strand_id
1 'polypeptide(L)'
;VPITYSLMPENHWYPDLEELENKVKYNPSISGILILNPDNPTGMVDPLEILKKIVDIAKRYNLFIICDEIYNKITYNGARAYALAEYIGDVPGIALKGISKEYPWPGSRCGWAEYYNRDKDEQFDAFCRAIDNAKMIEVCSTTLPQLTIPKVLGDPRFMEHRKALNEKIGRRSAIINEILGDIPELYFNPTYGAFYNTIIFREGALNDRQFLPIENPEIKAKVEEWCASTTNLDYRFVYYLLGAKGICVVPSTSFCTDLKGFRVTLLEEDEDELRHVFTEIHDAIISYLASAK
;
A
#
# COMPACT_ATOMS: atom_id res chain seq x y z
N VAL A 1 6.62 -19.61 -5.48
CA VAL A 1 7.42 -18.47 -4.97
C VAL A 1 6.91 -17.23 -5.67
N PRO A 2 6.56 -16.14 -4.96
CA PRO A 2 6.15 -14.91 -5.60
C PRO A 2 7.29 -14.29 -6.43
N ILE A 3 6.91 -13.69 -7.56
CA ILE A 3 7.80 -12.91 -8.42
C ILE A 3 7.22 -11.50 -8.45
N THR A 4 8.06 -10.51 -8.14
CA THR A 4 7.64 -9.11 -8.08
C THR A 4 7.74 -8.45 -9.45
N TYR A 5 6.89 -7.47 -9.71
CA TYR A 5 7.05 -6.48 -10.78
C TYR A 5 7.09 -5.08 -10.17
N SER A 6 7.69 -4.13 -10.87
CA SER A 6 7.97 -2.81 -10.31
C SER A 6 6.78 -1.88 -10.40
N LEU A 7 6.56 -1.12 -9.32
CA LEU A 7 5.78 0.12 -9.34
C LEU A 7 6.78 1.28 -9.41
N MET A 8 6.57 2.22 -10.33
CA MET A 8 7.55 3.26 -10.66
C MET A 8 7.20 4.60 -10.00
N PRO A 9 7.96 5.06 -8.98
CA PRO A 9 7.68 6.33 -8.31
C PRO A 9 7.77 7.54 -9.26
N GLU A 10 8.63 7.50 -10.27
CA GLU A 10 8.76 8.52 -11.32
C GLU A 10 7.57 8.56 -12.27
N ASN A 11 6.75 7.52 -12.29
CA ASN A 11 5.51 7.41 -13.07
C ASN A 11 4.29 7.20 -12.17
N HIS A 12 4.15 8.01 -11.15
CA HIS A 12 3.00 7.99 -10.24
C HIS A 12 2.74 6.63 -9.59
N TRP A 13 3.75 5.82 -9.38
CA TRP A 13 3.65 4.45 -8.85
C TRP A 13 2.84 3.48 -9.73
N TYR A 14 2.61 3.82 -10.99
CA TYR A 14 1.96 2.88 -11.90
C TYR A 14 2.88 1.70 -12.19
N PRO A 15 2.32 0.51 -12.39
CA PRO A 15 3.11 -0.69 -12.69
C PRO A 15 3.85 -0.56 -14.01
N ASP A 16 5.07 -1.09 -14.05
CA ASP A 16 5.81 -1.31 -15.29
C ASP A 16 5.18 -2.50 -16.04
N LEU A 17 4.32 -2.18 -16.99
CA LEU A 17 3.58 -3.19 -17.75
C LEU A 17 4.47 -3.97 -18.71
N GLU A 18 5.58 -3.39 -19.19
CA GLU A 18 6.55 -4.08 -20.03
C GLU A 18 7.32 -5.10 -19.22
N GLU A 19 7.80 -4.72 -18.03
CA GLU A 19 8.44 -5.65 -17.09
C GLU A 19 7.49 -6.79 -16.71
N LEU A 20 6.24 -6.46 -16.34
CA LEU A 20 5.21 -7.44 -15.99
C LEU A 20 5.00 -8.46 -17.12
N GLU A 21 4.80 -7.97 -18.35
CA GLU A 21 4.58 -8.82 -19.50
C GLU A 21 5.82 -9.68 -19.82
N ASN A 22 7.02 -9.14 -19.75
CA ASN A 22 8.26 -9.89 -19.97
C ASN A 22 8.44 -10.98 -18.91
N LYS A 23 8.17 -10.70 -17.63
CA LYS A 23 8.23 -11.72 -16.57
C LYS A 23 7.27 -12.87 -16.81
N VAL A 24 6.05 -12.58 -17.21
CA VAL A 24 5.05 -13.59 -17.55
C VAL A 24 5.46 -14.39 -18.79
N LYS A 25 5.87 -13.70 -19.86
CA LYS A 25 6.25 -14.29 -21.14
C LYS A 25 7.40 -15.30 -21.02
N TYR A 26 8.40 -14.96 -20.21
CA TYR A 26 9.62 -15.77 -20.09
C TYR A 26 9.62 -16.71 -18.88
N ASN A 27 8.53 -16.75 -18.10
CA ASN A 27 8.39 -17.65 -16.97
C ASN A 27 7.02 -18.35 -16.98
N PRO A 28 6.90 -19.51 -17.64
CA PRO A 28 5.65 -20.25 -17.77
C PRO A 28 5.15 -20.86 -16.44
N SER A 29 5.89 -20.74 -15.34
CA SER A 29 5.43 -21.17 -14.01
C SER A 29 4.53 -20.14 -13.33
N ILE A 30 4.43 -18.92 -13.84
CA ILE A 30 3.51 -17.91 -13.34
C ILE A 30 2.09 -18.29 -13.74
N SER A 31 1.20 -18.41 -12.76
CA SER A 31 -0.19 -18.79 -12.96
C SER A 31 -1.19 -17.65 -12.75
N GLY A 32 -0.78 -16.57 -12.08
CA GLY A 32 -1.67 -15.46 -11.80
C GLY A 32 -0.93 -14.15 -11.49
N ILE A 33 -1.67 -13.05 -11.57
CA ILE A 33 -1.20 -11.70 -11.25
C ILE A 33 -1.94 -11.20 -10.01
N LEU A 34 -1.20 -10.66 -9.03
CA LEU A 34 -1.78 -10.01 -7.85
C LEU A 34 -1.77 -8.49 -8.07
N ILE A 35 -2.92 -7.85 -7.86
CA ILE A 35 -3.12 -6.39 -7.89
C ILE A 35 -3.61 -5.94 -6.52
N LEU A 36 -3.11 -4.82 -6.03
CA LEU A 36 -3.67 -4.07 -4.90
C LEU A 36 -4.21 -2.74 -5.43
N ASN A 37 -5.52 -2.48 -5.26
CA ASN A 37 -6.09 -1.22 -5.76
C ASN A 37 -7.28 -0.74 -4.94
N PRO A 38 -7.14 0.41 -4.21
CA PRO A 38 -5.97 1.27 -3.96
C PRO A 38 -4.79 0.58 -3.29
N ASP A 39 -3.58 1.04 -3.59
CA ASP A 39 -2.35 0.37 -3.20
C ASP A 39 -1.88 0.69 -1.77
N ASN A 40 -1.38 -0.29 -1.10
CA ASN A 40 -0.55 -0.22 0.10
C ASN A 40 0.82 -0.81 -0.26
N PRO A 41 1.91 -0.02 -0.29
CA PRO A 41 2.15 1.14 0.57
C PRO A 41 2.02 2.53 -0.08
N THR A 42 1.71 2.66 -1.35
CA THR A 42 1.92 3.91 -2.10
C THR A 42 0.78 4.93 -2.00
N GLY A 43 -0.44 4.47 -1.69
CA GLY A 43 -1.61 5.33 -1.69
C GLY A 43 -2.13 5.68 -3.09
N MET A 44 -1.66 4.97 -4.11
CA MET A 44 -2.10 5.19 -5.49
C MET A 44 -3.36 4.42 -5.83
N VAL A 45 -4.03 4.91 -6.87
CA VAL A 45 -5.21 4.28 -7.48
C VAL A 45 -4.91 4.09 -8.95
N ASP A 46 -4.88 2.86 -9.41
CA ASP A 46 -4.64 2.55 -10.81
C ASP A 46 -5.82 3.02 -11.69
N PRO A 47 -5.55 3.74 -12.78
CA PRO A 47 -6.58 4.09 -13.76
C PRO A 47 -7.12 2.86 -14.48
N LEU A 48 -8.37 2.95 -14.93
CA LEU A 48 -9.05 1.84 -15.62
C LEU A 48 -8.26 1.31 -16.83
N GLU A 49 -7.56 2.19 -17.54
CA GLU A 49 -6.76 1.84 -18.71
C GLU A 49 -5.58 0.94 -18.36
N ILE A 50 -4.93 1.16 -17.20
CA ILE A 50 -3.86 0.30 -16.69
C ILE A 50 -4.43 -1.04 -16.27
N LEU A 51 -5.52 -1.05 -15.50
CA LEU A 51 -6.18 -2.27 -15.05
C LEU A 51 -6.61 -3.15 -16.24
N LYS A 52 -7.16 -2.56 -17.31
CA LYS A 52 -7.51 -3.28 -18.54
C LYS A 52 -6.29 -3.88 -19.24
N LYS A 53 -5.17 -3.15 -19.29
CA LYS A 53 -3.92 -3.69 -19.86
C LYS A 53 -3.39 -4.90 -19.07
N ILE A 54 -3.51 -4.88 -17.75
CA ILE A 54 -3.15 -6.04 -16.90
C ILE A 54 -4.08 -7.23 -17.21
N VAL A 55 -5.38 -6.99 -17.38
CA VAL A 55 -6.34 -8.03 -17.79
C VAL A 55 -5.99 -8.59 -19.18
N ASP A 56 -5.61 -7.73 -20.13
CA ASP A 56 -5.20 -8.16 -21.48
C ASP A 56 -3.91 -9.02 -21.43
N ILE A 57 -2.96 -8.70 -20.57
CA ILE A 57 -1.79 -9.55 -20.33
C ILE A 57 -2.24 -10.88 -19.74
N ALA A 58 -3.06 -10.87 -18.68
CA ALA A 58 -3.55 -12.10 -18.06
C ALA A 58 -4.28 -13.01 -19.07
N LYS A 59 -5.14 -12.43 -19.91
CA LYS A 59 -5.86 -13.15 -20.96
C LYS A 59 -4.92 -13.76 -22.00
N ARG A 60 -3.92 -13.01 -22.44
CA ARG A 60 -2.95 -13.44 -23.48
C ARG A 60 -2.09 -14.61 -23.03
N TYR A 61 -1.77 -14.67 -21.74
CA TYR A 61 -0.92 -15.71 -21.17
C TYR A 61 -1.68 -16.74 -20.34
N ASN A 62 -3.02 -16.75 -20.41
CA ASN A 62 -3.90 -17.69 -19.70
C ASN A 62 -3.66 -17.69 -18.18
N LEU A 63 -3.62 -16.52 -17.57
CA LEU A 63 -3.44 -16.31 -16.14
C LEU A 63 -4.76 -15.93 -15.47
N PHE A 64 -4.89 -16.21 -14.18
CA PHE A 64 -5.94 -15.62 -13.37
C PHE A 64 -5.47 -14.33 -12.67
N ILE A 65 -6.42 -13.51 -12.18
CA ILE A 65 -6.13 -12.29 -11.43
C ILE A 65 -6.60 -12.45 -9.98
N ILE A 66 -5.77 -12.06 -9.02
CA ILE A 66 -6.20 -11.78 -7.65
C ILE A 66 -6.15 -10.27 -7.44
N CYS A 67 -7.25 -9.67 -7.01
CA CYS A 67 -7.29 -8.25 -6.68
C CYS A 67 -7.61 -8.08 -5.19
N ASP A 68 -6.67 -7.50 -4.43
CA ASP A 68 -6.95 -7.06 -3.06
C ASP A 68 -7.66 -5.71 -3.11
N GLU A 69 -8.95 -5.71 -2.79
CA GLU A 69 -9.83 -4.55 -2.81
C GLU A 69 -10.14 -4.01 -1.42
N ILE A 70 -9.32 -4.34 -0.40
CA ILE A 70 -9.58 -3.96 0.99
C ILE A 70 -9.70 -2.44 1.20
N TYR A 71 -9.14 -1.62 0.29
CA TYR A 71 -9.20 -0.16 0.30
C TYR A 71 -10.11 0.44 -0.79
N ASN A 72 -10.87 -0.37 -1.53
CA ASN A 72 -11.58 0.04 -2.76
C ASN A 72 -12.48 1.27 -2.58
N LYS A 73 -13.07 1.45 -1.41
CA LYS A 73 -13.95 2.59 -1.11
C LYS A 73 -13.25 3.78 -0.44
N ILE A 74 -11.96 3.67 -0.18
CA ILE A 74 -11.16 4.77 0.38
C ILE A 74 -10.43 5.45 -0.76
N THR A 75 -11.10 6.41 -1.41
CA THR A 75 -10.57 7.20 -2.52
C THR A 75 -10.91 8.68 -2.32
N TYR A 76 -10.02 9.56 -2.72
CA TYR A 76 -10.12 11.01 -2.53
C TYR A 76 -9.41 11.75 -3.68
N ASN A 77 -9.37 13.07 -3.64
CA ASN A 77 -8.75 13.91 -4.68
C ASN A 77 -9.28 13.62 -6.11
N GLY A 78 -10.58 13.30 -6.22
CA GLY A 78 -11.22 13.02 -7.50
C GLY A 78 -10.96 11.63 -8.08
N ALA A 79 -10.22 10.77 -7.40
CA ALA A 79 -9.95 9.42 -7.86
C ALA A 79 -11.14 8.47 -7.67
N ARG A 80 -11.22 7.46 -8.53
CA ARG A 80 -12.14 6.34 -8.43
C ARG A 80 -11.37 5.04 -8.54
N ALA A 81 -11.47 4.18 -7.54
CA ALA A 81 -11.05 2.79 -7.64
C ALA A 81 -12.17 1.97 -8.31
N TYR A 82 -11.78 1.12 -9.25
CA TYR A 82 -12.68 0.20 -9.93
C TYR A 82 -12.59 -1.18 -9.28
N ALA A 83 -13.73 -1.81 -9.02
CA ALA A 83 -13.77 -3.18 -8.55
C ALA A 83 -13.38 -4.14 -9.68
N LEU A 84 -12.76 -5.26 -9.36
CA LEU A 84 -12.36 -6.29 -10.34
C LEU A 84 -13.53 -6.69 -11.25
N ALA A 85 -14.72 -6.80 -10.70
CA ALA A 85 -15.96 -7.09 -11.45
C ALA A 85 -16.24 -6.13 -12.61
N GLU A 86 -15.74 -4.89 -12.54
CA GLU A 86 -16.02 -3.85 -13.55
C GLU A 86 -15.13 -3.97 -14.79
N TYR A 87 -13.99 -4.68 -14.69
CA TYR A 87 -13.00 -4.71 -15.78
C TYR A 87 -12.43 -6.08 -16.11
N ILE A 88 -12.68 -7.11 -15.31
CA ILE A 88 -12.07 -8.44 -15.48
C ILE A 88 -12.51 -9.16 -16.78
N GLY A 89 -13.69 -8.83 -17.34
CA GLY A 89 -14.22 -9.48 -18.53
C GLY A 89 -14.44 -10.99 -18.34
N ASP A 90 -13.83 -11.79 -19.20
CA ASP A 90 -13.90 -13.26 -19.20
C ASP A 90 -12.68 -13.95 -18.56
N VAL A 91 -11.75 -13.19 -18.00
CA VAL A 91 -10.57 -13.72 -17.30
C VAL A 91 -10.97 -14.29 -15.94
N PRO A 92 -10.48 -15.50 -15.54
CA PRO A 92 -10.68 -16.01 -14.19
C PRO A 92 -10.09 -15.10 -13.13
N GLY A 93 -10.76 -14.93 -11.97
CA GLY A 93 -10.21 -14.07 -10.93
C GLY A 93 -10.88 -14.15 -9.58
N ILE A 94 -10.20 -13.55 -8.60
CA ILE A 94 -10.62 -13.48 -7.20
C ILE A 94 -10.48 -12.05 -6.73
N ALA A 95 -11.56 -11.44 -6.22
CA ALA A 95 -11.45 -10.22 -5.44
C ALA A 95 -11.46 -10.56 -3.96
N LEU A 96 -10.51 -9.97 -3.21
CA LEU A 96 -10.43 -10.07 -1.76
C LEU A 96 -11.00 -8.80 -1.14
N LYS A 97 -11.98 -8.93 -0.27
CA LYS A 97 -12.70 -7.84 0.38
C LYS A 97 -12.81 -8.03 1.89
N GLY A 98 -13.06 -6.96 2.59
CA GLY A 98 -13.23 -7.04 4.03
C GLY A 98 -13.62 -5.72 4.67
N ILE A 99 -13.88 -5.76 5.98
CA ILE A 99 -14.36 -4.60 6.74
C ILE A 99 -13.28 -3.95 7.60
N SER A 100 -12.03 -4.40 7.49
CA SER A 100 -10.94 -3.91 8.35
C SER A 100 -10.56 -2.46 8.09
N LYS A 101 -10.78 -1.96 6.86
CA LYS A 101 -10.30 -0.64 6.41
C LYS A 101 -11.45 0.29 6.03
N GLU A 102 -12.30 -0.14 5.11
CA GLU A 102 -13.43 0.66 4.62
C GLU A 102 -14.48 0.95 5.72
N TYR A 103 -14.61 0.06 6.69
CA TYR A 103 -15.58 0.13 7.80
C TYR A 103 -14.90 0.37 9.15
N PRO A 104 -13.68 0.85 9.18
CA PRO A 104 -12.63 0.87 10.20
C PRO A 104 -12.84 -0.12 11.37
N TRP A 105 -13.14 -1.37 11.05
CA TRP A 105 -13.36 -2.41 12.06
C TRP A 105 -12.40 -3.61 11.93
N PRO A 106 -11.07 -3.38 12.07
CA PRO A 106 -10.06 -4.43 11.88
C PRO A 106 -10.15 -5.54 12.93
N GLY A 107 -10.63 -5.23 14.14
CA GLY A 107 -10.81 -6.20 15.21
C GLY A 107 -11.95 -7.20 14.98
N SER A 108 -12.84 -6.96 14.02
CA SER A 108 -13.92 -7.87 13.65
C SER A 108 -13.43 -9.16 12.99
N ARG A 109 -12.22 -9.15 12.42
CA ARG A 109 -11.61 -10.28 11.70
C ARG A 109 -12.52 -10.86 10.62
N CYS A 110 -13.15 -10.02 9.81
CA CYS A 110 -14.11 -10.43 8.80
C CYS A 110 -13.70 -9.92 7.40
N GLY A 111 -13.66 -10.84 6.46
CA GLY A 111 -13.42 -10.60 5.04
C GLY A 111 -14.04 -11.72 4.21
N TRP A 112 -14.08 -11.52 2.90
CA TRP A 112 -14.61 -12.52 1.96
C TRP A 112 -13.87 -12.47 0.63
N ALA A 113 -13.97 -13.55 -0.14
CA ALA A 113 -13.52 -13.65 -1.52
C ALA A 113 -14.72 -13.69 -2.47
N GLU A 114 -14.59 -13.02 -3.60
CA GLU A 114 -15.54 -13.09 -4.70
C GLU A 114 -14.84 -13.77 -5.89
N TYR A 115 -15.39 -14.86 -6.39
CA TYR A 115 -14.84 -15.60 -7.52
C TYR A 115 -15.53 -15.21 -8.83
N TYR A 116 -14.73 -14.97 -9.86
CA TYR A 116 -15.22 -14.60 -11.19
C TYR A 116 -14.77 -15.65 -12.22
N ASN A 117 -15.66 -16.00 -13.16
CA ASN A 117 -15.36 -16.82 -14.31
C ASN A 117 -14.76 -18.22 -13.97
N ARG A 118 -15.20 -18.84 -12.87
CA ARG A 118 -14.74 -20.18 -12.44
C ARG A 118 -14.97 -21.26 -13.52
N ASP A 119 -16.05 -21.11 -14.29
CA ASP A 119 -16.45 -22.02 -15.36
C ASP A 119 -15.57 -21.94 -16.62
N LYS A 120 -14.65 -20.97 -16.69
CA LYS A 120 -13.78 -20.78 -17.86
C LYS A 120 -12.50 -21.60 -17.82
N ASP A 121 -12.08 -22.05 -16.65
CA ASP A 121 -10.85 -22.81 -16.46
C ASP A 121 -11.02 -23.85 -15.35
N GLU A 122 -10.85 -25.14 -15.67
CA GLU A 122 -11.02 -26.25 -14.72
C GLU A 122 -9.97 -26.24 -13.60
N GLN A 123 -8.75 -25.81 -13.88
CA GLN A 123 -7.68 -25.74 -12.89
C GLN A 123 -7.94 -24.59 -11.91
N PHE A 124 -8.41 -23.45 -12.42
CA PHE A 124 -8.82 -22.33 -11.59
C PHE A 124 -10.02 -22.68 -10.72
N ASP A 125 -11.03 -23.40 -11.26
CA ASP A 125 -12.15 -23.86 -10.43
C ASP A 125 -11.71 -24.86 -9.35
N ALA A 126 -10.75 -25.75 -9.67
CA ALA A 126 -10.15 -26.65 -8.68
C ALA A 126 -9.38 -25.87 -7.60
N PHE A 127 -8.69 -24.79 -7.97
CA PHE A 127 -8.02 -23.90 -7.01
C PHE A 127 -9.03 -23.19 -6.10
N CYS A 128 -10.12 -22.63 -6.63
CA CYS A 128 -11.19 -22.05 -5.84
C CYS A 128 -11.82 -23.07 -4.87
N ARG A 129 -12.09 -24.30 -5.32
CA ARG A 129 -12.56 -25.38 -4.43
C ARG A 129 -11.57 -25.71 -3.33
N ALA A 130 -10.27 -25.65 -3.61
CA ALA A 130 -9.24 -25.89 -2.59
C ALA A 130 -9.24 -24.77 -1.52
N ILE A 131 -9.45 -23.50 -1.92
CA ILE A 131 -9.63 -22.39 -0.98
C ILE A 131 -10.88 -22.59 -0.12
N ASP A 132 -12.02 -22.96 -0.73
CA ASP A 132 -13.27 -23.22 0.00
C ASP A 132 -13.10 -24.36 1.00
N ASN A 133 -12.43 -25.45 0.59
CA ASN A 133 -12.14 -26.58 1.49
C ASN A 133 -11.18 -26.19 2.63
N ALA A 134 -10.16 -25.38 2.37
CA ALA A 134 -9.27 -24.87 3.41
C ALA A 134 -10.02 -24.00 4.41
N LYS A 135 -10.98 -23.19 3.94
CA LYS A 135 -11.85 -22.38 4.80
C LYS A 135 -12.72 -23.24 5.73
N MET A 136 -13.15 -24.42 5.29
CA MET A 136 -13.94 -25.35 6.11
C MET A 136 -13.19 -25.85 7.36
N ILE A 137 -11.86 -25.80 7.38
CA ILE A 137 -11.03 -26.18 8.53
C ILE A 137 -11.24 -25.20 9.70
N GLU A 138 -11.65 -23.97 9.45
CA GLU A 138 -11.91 -22.98 10.50
C GLU A 138 -13.13 -23.28 11.36
N VAL A 139 -13.96 -24.22 11.02
CA VAL A 139 -15.18 -24.68 11.73
C VAL A 139 -16.18 -23.57 12.07
N CYS A 140 -15.75 -22.48 12.74
CA CYS A 140 -16.59 -21.36 13.19
C CYS A 140 -15.97 -20.02 12.82
N SER A 141 -16.58 -19.31 11.88
CA SER A 141 -16.24 -17.92 11.56
C SER A 141 -16.95 -16.94 12.48
N THR A 142 -16.42 -15.69 12.56
CA THR A 142 -17.05 -14.62 13.36
C THR A 142 -18.46 -14.30 12.86
N THR A 143 -19.49 -14.62 13.63
CA THR A 143 -20.91 -14.47 13.21
C THR A 143 -21.39 -13.03 13.31
N LEU A 144 -21.04 -12.31 14.39
CA LEU A 144 -21.52 -10.95 14.64
C LEU A 144 -21.19 -9.97 13.51
N PRO A 145 -19.94 -9.89 13.01
CA PRO A 145 -19.62 -9.03 11.88
C PRO A 145 -20.41 -9.37 10.63
N GLN A 146 -20.57 -10.66 10.29
CA GLN A 146 -21.31 -11.10 9.12
C GLN A 146 -22.79 -10.66 9.17
N LEU A 147 -23.43 -10.72 10.34
CA LEU A 147 -24.80 -10.26 10.53
C LEU A 147 -24.93 -8.72 10.56
N THR A 148 -23.85 -8.02 10.89
CA THR A 148 -23.84 -6.56 11.00
C THR A 148 -23.60 -5.87 9.65
N ILE A 149 -22.74 -6.44 8.79
CA ILE A 149 -22.37 -5.85 7.48
C ILE A 149 -23.58 -5.46 6.64
N PRO A 150 -24.60 -6.33 6.41
CA PRO A 150 -25.75 -5.94 5.59
C PRO A 150 -26.53 -4.76 6.17
N LYS A 151 -26.57 -4.63 7.50
CA LYS A 151 -27.25 -3.51 8.18
C LYS A 151 -26.48 -2.21 7.99
N VAL A 152 -25.15 -2.25 8.09
CA VAL A 152 -24.29 -1.07 7.87
C VAL A 152 -24.38 -0.62 6.42
N LEU A 153 -24.27 -1.55 5.46
CA LEU A 153 -24.37 -1.24 4.03
C LEU A 153 -25.74 -0.69 3.62
N GLY A 154 -26.81 -1.16 4.27
CA GLY A 154 -28.18 -0.70 4.04
C GLY A 154 -28.54 0.60 4.75
N ASP A 155 -27.69 1.12 5.66
CA ASP A 155 -27.95 2.38 6.36
C ASP A 155 -27.65 3.58 5.45
N PRO A 156 -28.60 4.49 5.22
CA PRO A 156 -28.40 5.65 4.36
C PRO A 156 -27.27 6.58 4.83
N ARG A 157 -26.95 6.60 6.13
CA ARG A 157 -25.86 7.38 6.71
C ARG A 157 -24.46 6.84 6.34
N PHE A 158 -24.38 5.57 5.91
CA PHE A 158 -23.10 4.95 5.58
C PHE A 158 -22.38 5.68 4.44
N MET A 159 -23.11 6.06 3.39
CA MET A 159 -22.53 6.78 2.25
C MET A 159 -22.02 8.17 2.64
N GLU A 160 -22.76 8.86 3.48
CA GLU A 160 -22.37 10.19 4.00
C GLU A 160 -21.13 10.09 4.89
N HIS A 161 -21.11 9.13 5.81
CA HIS A 161 -19.95 8.86 6.67
C HIS A 161 -18.69 8.55 5.83
N ARG A 162 -18.82 7.68 4.82
CA ARG A 162 -17.71 7.33 3.93
C ARG A 162 -17.19 8.55 3.17
N LYS A 163 -18.07 9.37 2.63
CA LYS A 163 -17.70 10.61 1.95
C LYS A 163 -16.91 11.53 2.89
N ALA A 164 -17.41 11.77 4.09
CA ALA A 164 -16.75 12.59 5.09
C ALA A 164 -15.36 12.05 5.50
N LEU A 165 -15.22 10.71 5.63
CA LEU A 165 -13.94 10.07 5.91
C LEU A 165 -12.94 10.28 4.77
N ASN A 166 -13.35 10.06 3.53
CA ASN A 166 -12.51 10.24 2.35
C ASN A 166 -12.05 11.72 2.19
N GLU A 167 -12.94 12.67 2.44
CA GLU A 167 -12.60 14.10 2.44
C GLU A 167 -11.55 14.45 3.52
N LYS A 168 -11.68 13.87 4.73
CA LYS A 168 -10.67 14.04 5.79
C LYS A 168 -9.30 13.50 5.36
N ILE A 169 -9.24 12.28 4.81
CA ILE A 169 -7.98 11.69 4.36
C ILE A 169 -7.39 12.50 3.20
N GLY A 170 -8.22 12.99 2.28
CA GLY A 170 -7.79 13.86 1.18
C GLY A 170 -7.15 15.17 1.67
N ARG A 171 -7.72 15.82 2.70
CA ARG A 171 -7.10 17.03 3.31
C ARG A 171 -5.76 16.70 3.95
N ARG A 172 -5.64 15.59 4.68
CA ARG A 172 -4.38 15.15 5.28
C ARG A 172 -3.31 14.85 4.23
N SER A 173 -3.69 14.21 3.11
CA SER A 173 -2.82 14.01 1.96
C SER A 173 -2.30 15.34 1.39
N ALA A 174 -3.16 16.36 1.29
CA ALA A 174 -2.77 17.68 0.82
C ALA A 174 -1.79 18.38 1.78
N ILE A 175 -2.00 18.27 3.09
CA ILE A 175 -1.09 18.83 4.12
C ILE A 175 0.31 18.19 3.97
N ILE A 176 0.40 16.89 3.84
CA ILE A 176 1.68 16.20 3.70
C ILE A 176 2.38 16.59 2.39
N ASN A 177 1.61 16.73 1.30
CA ASN A 177 2.15 17.21 0.04
C ASN A 177 2.70 18.65 0.13
N GLU A 178 2.03 19.52 0.87
CA GLU A 178 2.49 20.89 1.14
C GLU A 178 3.85 20.91 1.86
N ILE A 179 4.05 19.98 2.80
CA ILE A 179 5.25 19.95 3.66
C ILE A 179 6.43 19.24 3.00
N LEU A 180 6.19 18.11 2.33
CA LEU A 180 7.27 17.24 1.82
C LEU A 180 7.45 17.30 0.30
N GLY A 181 6.48 17.86 -0.43
CA GLY A 181 6.43 17.76 -1.90
C GLY A 181 7.55 18.49 -2.64
N ASP A 182 8.18 19.49 -2.01
CA ASP A 182 9.20 20.34 -2.63
C ASP A 182 10.65 19.92 -2.29
N ILE A 183 10.87 18.82 -1.57
CA ILE A 183 12.22 18.33 -1.26
C ILE A 183 12.83 17.67 -2.51
N PRO A 184 13.89 18.26 -3.12
CA PRO A 184 14.39 17.80 -4.42
C PRO A 184 15.06 16.43 -4.35
N GLU A 185 15.54 15.99 -3.20
CA GLU A 185 16.15 14.67 -2.98
C GLU A 185 15.14 13.54 -2.84
N LEU A 186 13.83 13.82 -2.92
CA LEU A 186 12.76 12.85 -2.81
C LEU A 186 12.04 12.61 -4.14
N TYR A 187 11.53 11.40 -4.32
CA TYR A 187 10.35 11.12 -5.11
C TYR A 187 9.15 11.15 -4.17
N PHE A 188 8.33 12.17 -4.31
CA PHE A 188 7.10 12.35 -3.55
C PHE A 188 5.93 12.40 -4.52
N ASN A 189 4.95 11.53 -4.31
CA ASN A 189 3.72 11.52 -5.10
C ASN A 189 2.51 11.86 -4.22
N PRO A 190 1.63 12.77 -4.65
CA PRO A 190 0.32 12.93 -4.02
C PRO A 190 -0.44 11.62 -4.03
N THR A 191 -1.21 11.34 -2.99
CA THR A 191 -1.98 10.10 -2.87
C THR A 191 -3.44 10.29 -3.27
N TYR A 192 -4.09 9.20 -3.64
CA TYR A 192 -5.46 9.21 -4.19
C TYR A 192 -6.36 8.14 -3.57
N GLY A 193 -5.79 7.19 -2.84
CA GLY A 193 -6.53 6.12 -2.19
C GLY A 193 -5.82 5.53 -0.98
N ALA A 194 -6.47 4.60 -0.31
CA ALA A 194 -6.04 4.06 0.97
C ALA A 194 -5.76 5.18 2.00
N PHE A 195 -4.81 5.00 2.90
CA PHE A 195 -4.38 6.03 3.86
C PHE A 195 -2.88 5.94 4.15
N TYR A 196 -2.11 5.66 3.10
CA TYR A 196 -0.65 5.58 3.14
C TYR A 196 -0.04 6.56 2.15
N ASN A 197 1.21 6.92 2.41
CA ASN A 197 2.09 7.53 1.41
C ASN A 197 3.49 6.93 1.55
N THR A 198 4.13 6.65 0.43
CA THR A 198 5.51 6.16 0.37
C THR A 198 6.39 7.23 -0.26
N ILE A 199 7.39 7.64 0.50
CA ILE A 199 8.36 8.66 0.15
C ILE A 199 9.69 7.95 -0.14
N ILE A 200 10.28 8.21 -1.32
CA ILE A 200 11.52 7.57 -1.75
C ILE A 200 12.64 8.61 -1.87
N PHE A 201 13.78 8.33 -1.26
CA PHE A 201 15.00 9.10 -1.50
C PHE A 201 15.54 8.80 -2.89
N ARG A 202 15.90 9.85 -3.63
CA ARG A 202 16.53 9.69 -4.95
C ARG A 202 17.83 8.93 -4.83
N GLU A 203 18.23 8.27 -5.90
CA GLU A 203 19.49 7.56 -5.96
C GLU A 203 20.67 8.48 -5.60
N GLY A 204 21.56 8.00 -4.73
CA GLY A 204 22.71 8.76 -4.24
C GLY A 204 22.41 9.76 -3.11
N ALA A 205 21.14 9.98 -2.72
CA ALA A 205 20.80 10.88 -1.62
C ALA A 205 21.20 10.32 -0.25
N LEU A 206 21.15 9.01 -0.08
CA LEU A 206 21.51 8.35 1.18
C LEU A 206 22.92 7.75 1.14
N ASN A 207 23.62 7.82 2.28
CA ASN A 207 24.88 7.12 2.50
C ASN A 207 25.01 6.64 3.97
N ASP A 208 26.04 5.86 4.26
CA ASP A 208 26.25 5.20 5.57
C ASP A 208 26.85 6.11 6.66
N ARG A 209 27.23 7.35 6.31
CA ARG A 209 27.82 8.34 7.24
C ARG A 209 26.80 9.32 7.79
N GLN A 210 25.60 9.40 7.19
CA GLN A 210 24.52 10.29 7.63
C GLN A 210 23.98 9.89 9.00
N PHE A 211 23.59 10.92 9.78
CA PHE A 211 23.04 10.75 11.12
C PHE A 211 22.12 11.91 11.51
N LEU A 212 21.31 11.73 12.56
CA LEU A 212 20.66 12.80 13.30
C LEU A 212 21.26 12.90 14.69
N PRO A 213 21.41 14.12 15.29
CA PRO A 213 21.84 14.27 16.66
C PRO A 213 20.82 13.64 17.62
N ILE A 214 21.31 12.85 18.58
CA ILE A 214 20.50 12.24 19.64
C ILE A 214 21.15 12.65 20.96
N GLU A 215 20.40 13.38 21.80
CA GLU A 215 20.90 13.92 23.05
C GLU A 215 21.10 12.85 24.13
N ASN A 216 20.16 11.89 24.22
CA ASN A 216 20.23 10.81 25.19
C ASN A 216 21.28 9.79 24.77
N PRO A 217 22.36 9.54 25.58
CA PRO A 217 23.47 8.66 25.21
C PRO A 217 23.06 7.17 25.10
N GLU A 218 22.07 6.73 25.88
CA GLU A 218 21.59 5.34 25.83
C GLU A 218 20.79 5.08 24.55
N ILE A 219 19.92 6.02 24.17
CA ILE A 219 19.17 5.97 22.91
C ILE A 219 20.16 6.04 21.74
N LYS A 220 21.13 6.93 21.78
CA LYS A 220 22.16 7.05 20.74
C LYS A 220 22.91 5.75 20.54
N ALA A 221 23.40 5.14 21.62
CA ALA A 221 24.12 3.89 21.57
C ALA A 221 23.26 2.76 20.95
N LYS A 222 21.95 2.73 21.29
CA LYS A 222 21.04 1.73 20.73
C LYS A 222 20.77 1.93 19.24
N VAL A 223 20.59 3.18 18.80
CA VAL A 223 20.43 3.52 17.38
C VAL A 223 21.69 3.16 16.59
N GLU A 224 22.87 3.47 17.11
CA GLU A 224 24.15 3.10 16.49
C GLU A 224 24.33 1.57 16.36
N GLU A 225 23.94 0.80 17.39
CA GLU A 225 23.90 -0.67 17.36
C GLU A 225 22.98 -1.18 16.23
N TRP A 226 21.76 -0.64 16.11
CA TRP A 226 20.83 -1.04 15.06
C TRP A 226 21.34 -0.66 13.66
N CYS A 227 21.91 0.54 13.52
CA CYS A 227 22.50 0.97 12.26
C CYS A 227 23.69 0.11 11.83
N ALA A 228 24.48 -0.41 12.78
CA ALA A 228 25.59 -1.33 12.50
C ALA A 228 25.10 -2.73 12.08
N SER A 229 23.86 -3.10 12.41
CA SER A 229 23.27 -4.41 12.08
C SER A 229 22.62 -4.48 10.70
N THR A 230 22.54 -3.36 9.98
CA THR A 230 21.89 -3.29 8.65
C THR A 230 22.76 -2.61 7.61
N THR A 231 22.65 -3.08 6.37
CA THR A 231 23.23 -2.43 5.18
C THR A 231 22.20 -1.56 4.44
N ASN A 232 20.91 -1.62 4.83
CA ASN A 232 19.86 -0.86 4.20
C ASN A 232 19.86 0.59 4.72
N LEU A 233 20.09 1.54 3.83
CA LEU A 233 20.21 2.95 4.17
C LEU A 233 18.89 3.58 4.65
N ASP A 234 17.74 3.10 4.17
CA ASP A 234 16.43 3.54 4.64
C ASP A 234 16.13 3.11 6.08
N TYR A 235 16.58 1.91 6.49
CA TYR A 235 16.52 1.49 7.90
C TYR A 235 17.34 2.41 8.80
N ARG A 236 18.53 2.83 8.36
CA ARG A 236 19.35 3.78 9.13
C ARG A 236 18.62 5.10 9.35
N PHE A 237 18.01 5.68 8.29
CA PHE A 237 17.20 6.89 8.43
C PHE A 237 16.05 6.69 9.43
N VAL A 238 15.30 5.59 9.30
CA VAL A 238 14.17 5.27 10.20
C VAL A 238 14.61 5.13 11.66
N TYR A 239 15.75 4.48 11.92
CA TYR A 239 16.28 4.36 13.27
C TYR A 239 16.72 5.70 13.85
N TYR A 240 17.38 6.55 13.07
CA TYR A 240 17.74 7.90 13.51
C TYR A 240 16.51 8.78 13.74
N LEU A 241 15.50 8.71 12.86
CA LEU A 241 14.24 9.45 13.03
C LEU A 241 13.53 9.03 14.33
N LEU A 242 13.46 7.73 14.60
CA LEU A 242 12.89 7.21 15.84
C LEU A 242 13.68 7.70 17.07
N GLY A 243 15.01 7.58 17.05
CA GLY A 243 15.85 7.95 18.19
C GLY A 243 15.93 9.45 18.46
N ALA A 244 15.91 10.28 17.41
CA ALA A 244 16.06 11.73 17.53
C ALA A 244 14.72 12.45 17.76
N LYS A 245 13.61 11.93 17.18
CA LYS A 245 12.30 12.60 17.14
C LYS A 245 11.17 11.79 17.78
N GLY A 246 11.38 10.54 18.14
CA GLY A 246 10.32 9.65 18.63
C GLY A 246 9.31 9.26 17.55
N ILE A 247 9.59 9.53 16.28
CA ILE A 247 8.67 9.26 15.16
C ILE A 247 9.02 7.91 14.52
N CYS A 248 8.04 7.00 14.48
CA CYS A 248 8.19 5.68 13.89
C CYS A 248 7.52 5.62 12.51
N VAL A 249 8.31 5.30 11.48
CA VAL A 249 7.86 5.06 10.10
C VAL A 249 8.34 3.69 9.64
N VAL A 250 7.80 3.19 8.51
CA VAL A 250 8.18 1.86 8.02
C VAL A 250 9.12 2.00 6.83
N PRO A 251 10.34 1.42 6.87
CA PRO A 251 11.27 1.52 5.73
C PRO A 251 10.69 0.85 4.49
N SER A 252 10.90 1.46 3.31
CA SER A 252 10.31 0.98 2.05
C SER A 252 10.85 -0.37 1.62
N THR A 253 12.11 -0.69 1.93
CA THR A 253 12.70 -2.00 1.62
C THR A 253 12.04 -3.18 2.36
N SER A 254 11.15 -2.91 3.32
CA SER A 254 10.26 -3.94 3.92
C SER A 254 9.12 -4.39 2.99
N PHE A 255 8.92 -3.73 1.85
CA PHE A 255 7.83 -4.01 0.89
C PHE A 255 8.31 -4.66 -0.41
N CYS A 256 9.30 -5.55 -0.32
CA CYS A 256 9.85 -6.28 -1.47
C CYS A 256 10.37 -5.37 -2.60
N THR A 257 10.94 -4.21 -2.25
CA THR A 257 11.56 -3.26 -3.19
C THR A 257 12.99 -2.93 -2.77
N ASP A 258 13.82 -2.54 -3.72
CA ASP A 258 15.16 -2.02 -3.47
C ASP A 258 15.19 -0.48 -3.33
N LEU A 259 14.06 0.19 -3.58
CA LEU A 259 13.91 1.64 -3.43
C LEU A 259 14.04 2.04 -1.96
N LYS A 260 14.92 3.01 -1.68
CA LYS A 260 15.20 3.47 -0.32
C LYS A 260 14.28 4.60 0.08
N GLY A 261 13.53 4.41 1.14
CA GLY A 261 12.56 5.41 1.60
C GLY A 261 11.78 4.92 2.81
N PHE A 262 10.58 5.45 2.97
CA PHE A 262 9.71 5.06 4.08
C PHE A 262 8.23 5.29 3.75
N ARG A 263 7.38 4.49 4.40
CA ARG A 263 5.93 4.65 4.36
C ARG A 263 5.43 5.33 5.63
N VAL A 264 4.50 6.27 5.43
CA VAL A 264 3.73 6.95 6.49
C VAL A 264 2.24 6.62 6.39
N THR A 265 1.46 7.00 7.41
CA THR A 265 0.01 6.91 7.42
C THR A 265 -0.65 8.28 7.49
N LEU A 266 -1.87 8.40 6.97
CA LEU A 266 -2.71 9.60 6.96
C LEU A 266 -3.80 9.51 8.05
N LEU A 267 -3.53 8.84 9.16
CA LEU A 267 -4.56 8.49 10.15
C LEU A 267 -4.63 9.44 11.35
N GLU A 268 -3.63 10.33 11.54
CA GLU A 268 -3.72 11.34 12.58
C GLU A 268 -4.96 12.23 12.35
N GLU A 269 -5.83 12.34 13.35
CA GLU A 269 -7.11 13.02 13.22
C GLU A 269 -7.00 14.53 13.47
N ASP A 270 -6.06 14.95 14.31
CA ASP A 270 -5.74 16.33 14.56
C ASP A 270 -4.82 16.87 13.45
N GLU A 271 -5.33 17.80 12.65
CA GLU A 271 -4.57 18.34 11.51
C GLU A 271 -3.39 19.23 11.96
N ASP A 272 -3.42 19.83 13.17
CA ASP A 272 -2.31 20.61 13.72
C ASP A 272 -1.20 19.67 14.20
N GLU A 273 -1.55 18.56 14.85
CA GLU A 273 -0.60 17.51 15.23
C GLU A 273 0.00 16.85 13.99
N LEU A 274 -0.82 16.57 12.97
CA LEU A 274 -0.34 16.06 11.69
C LEU A 274 0.72 17.00 11.08
N ARG A 275 0.43 18.31 11.02
CA ARG A 275 1.38 19.32 10.53
C ARG A 275 2.66 19.34 11.35
N HIS A 276 2.54 19.30 12.67
CA HIS A 276 3.70 19.26 13.56
C HIS A 276 4.59 18.06 13.28
N VAL A 277 4.03 16.86 13.29
CA VAL A 277 4.78 15.61 13.03
C VAL A 277 5.45 15.61 11.66
N PHE A 278 4.75 16.05 10.61
CA PHE A 278 5.33 16.07 9.26
C PHE A 278 6.36 17.19 9.07
N THR A 279 6.25 18.31 9.79
CA THR A 279 7.32 19.33 9.84
C THR A 279 8.58 18.77 10.53
N GLU A 280 8.43 18.03 11.62
CA GLU A 280 9.55 17.34 12.28
C GLU A 280 10.21 16.30 11.36
N ILE A 281 9.42 15.58 10.54
CA ILE A 281 9.95 14.65 9.51
C ILE A 281 10.71 15.43 8.44
N HIS A 282 10.16 16.55 7.94
CA HIS A 282 10.80 17.41 6.95
C HIS A 282 12.17 17.88 7.46
N ASP A 283 12.22 18.47 8.65
CA ASP A 283 13.44 19.01 9.24
C ASP A 283 14.48 17.91 9.52
N ALA A 284 14.00 16.72 9.92
CA ALA A 284 14.85 15.56 10.08
C ALA A 284 15.45 15.11 8.75
N ILE A 285 14.67 15.07 7.65
CA ILE A 285 15.18 14.73 6.32
C ILE A 285 16.27 15.71 5.90
N ILE A 286 16.02 17.03 5.97
CA ILE A 286 16.98 18.06 5.59
C ILE A 286 18.26 17.94 6.42
N SER A 287 18.13 17.80 7.74
CA SER A 287 19.28 17.66 8.66
C SER A 287 20.08 16.37 8.38
N TYR A 288 19.38 15.26 8.15
CA TYR A 288 20.01 13.96 7.86
C TYR A 288 20.80 14.01 6.57
N LEU A 289 20.20 14.54 5.49
CA LEU A 289 20.85 14.67 4.19
C LEU A 289 22.06 15.62 4.23
N ALA A 290 22.03 16.65 5.08
CA ALA A 290 23.13 17.60 5.23
C ALA A 290 24.28 17.07 6.10
N SER A 291 24.07 16.07 6.96
CA SER A 291 25.00 15.66 8.01
C SER A 291 26.31 15.02 7.51
N ALA A 292 26.33 14.54 6.29
CA ALA A 292 27.52 13.89 5.69
C ALA A 292 27.58 14.13 4.16
N LYS A 293 27.55 15.40 3.78
CA LYS A 293 27.84 15.84 2.39
C LYS A 293 29.32 15.80 2.09
#